data_6d476cdeae84550f5f182545b435e388
#
_entry.id   6d476cdeae84550f5f182545b435e388
#
_cell.length_a   1.000
_cell.length_b   1.000
_cell.length_c   1.000
_cell.angle_alpha   90.00
_cell.angle_beta   90.00
_cell.angle_gamma   90.00
#
_symmetry.space_group_name_H-M   'P 1'
#
loop_
_entity.id
_entity.type
_entity.pdbx_description
1 polymer ?
#
loop_
_entity_poly.entity_id
_entity_poly.type
_entity_poly.pdbx_seq_one_letter_code
_entity_poly.pdbx_strand_id
1 'polypeptide(L)'
;MEKKLTVAVIGCGEFARNFVPLFKAHPLVEKVYVCDVIPARAQEYSEKFDVEIVDSFESALKNPAINAVAIFTQRHTHGPLVVEALRHGKHVYSAVPMASEIEHCHEIVELVKETGLTYMMGETCWFYPCAMFCRGLMNSGKLGKFVYAESQYHHDISHFP
;
A
#
# COMPACT_ATOMS: atom_id res chain seq x y z
N MET A 1 13.21 -9.85 -20.21
CA MET A 1 11.80 -9.57 -19.90
C MET A 1 11.72 -9.16 -18.42
N GLU A 2 11.13 -8.03 -18.11
CA GLU A 2 10.90 -7.66 -16.70
C GLU A 2 10.00 -8.69 -16.05
N LYS A 3 10.37 -9.10 -14.83
CA LYS A 3 9.59 -10.08 -14.05
C LYS A 3 8.29 -9.43 -13.61
N LYS A 4 7.17 -9.97 -14.06
CA LYS A 4 5.84 -9.48 -13.63
C LYS A 4 5.57 -9.83 -12.18
N LEU A 5 4.77 -9.00 -11.53
CA LEU A 5 4.36 -9.15 -10.14
C LEU A 5 3.01 -9.85 -10.02
N THR A 6 2.92 -10.74 -9.07
CA THR A 6 1.64 -11.25 -8.54
C THR A 6 1.43 -10.62 -7.17
N VAL A 7 0.35 -9.87 -7.03
CA VAL A 7 0.06 -9.05 -5.85
C VAL A 7 -1.10 -9.63 -5.05
N ALA A 8 -0.94 -9.77 -3.74
CA ALA A 8 -2.06 -10.04 -2.84
C ALA A 8 -2.47 -8.75 -2.10
N VAL A 9 -3.71 -8.33 -2.27
CA VAL A 9 -4.32 -7.21 -1.55
C VAL A 9 -4.88 -7.73 -0.24
N ILE A 10 -4.37 -7.23 0.87
CA ILE A 10 -4.73 -7.61 2.24
C ILE A 10 -5.58 -6.50 2.86
N GLY A 11 -6.85 -6.82 3.12
CA GLY A 11 -7.87 -5.87 3.54
C GLY A 11 -8.70 -5.36 2.35
N CYS A 12 -9.98 -5.75 2.34
CA CYS A 12 -10.97 -5.40 1.32
C CYS A 12 -11.93 -4.31 1.86
N GLY A 13 -11.36 -3.23 2.39
CA GLY A 13 -12.10 -2.07 2.88
C GLY A 13 -12.31 -1.00 1.80
N GLU A 14 -13.03 0.07 2.14
CA GLU A 14 -13.39 1.13 1.18
C GLU A 14 -12.17 1.73 0.47
N PHE A 15 -11.06 1.92 1.18
CA PHE A 15 -9.86 2.50 0.60
C PHE A 15 -9.19 1.59 -0.45
N ALA A 16 -9.08 0.29 -0.18
CA ALA A 16 -8.50 -0.69 -1.11
C ALA A 16 -9.27 -0.79 -2.43
N ARG A 17 -10.57 -0.45 -2.42
CA ARG A 17 -11.46 -0.46 -3.59
C ARG A 17 -10.94 0.37 -4.76
N ASN A 18 -10.21 1.44 -4.44
CA ASN A 18 -9.62 2.32 -5.44
C ASN A 18 -8.33 1.75 -6.04
N PHE A 19 -7.66 0.83 -5.35
CA PHE A 19 -6.33 0.33 -5.73
C PHE A 19 -6.39 -0.98 -6.53
N VAL A 20 -7.34 -1.87 -6.26
CA VAL A 20 -7.44 -3.15 -6.96
C VAL A 20 -7.52 -2.99 -8.49
N PRO A 21 -8.36 -2.08 -9.04
CA PRO A 21 -8.38 -1.83 -10.48
C PRO A 21 -7.05 -1.31 -11.03
N LEU A 22 -6.32 -0.50 -10.24
CA LEU A 22 -5.04 0.04 -10.64
C LEU A 22 -3.97 -1.06 -10.72
N PHE A 23 -3.93 -1.97 -9.74
CA PHE A 23 -3.05 -3.14 -9.81
C PHE A 23 -3.37 -4.01 -11.01
N LYS A 24 -4.65 -4.31 -11.27
CA LYS A 24 -5.06 -5.10 -12.45
C LYS A 24 -4.65 -4.46 -13.78
N ALA A 25 -4.76 -3.15 -13.87
CA ALA A 25 -4.43 -2.42 -15.10
C ALA A 25 -2.93 -2.20 -15.31
N HIS A 26 -2.10 -2.43 -14.28
CA HIS A 26 -0.69 -2.12 -14.37
C HIS A 26 0.05 -3.17 -15.22
N PRO A 27 0.85 -2.77 -16.24
CA PRO A 27 1.46 -3.70 -17.20
C PRO A 27 2.47 -4.68 -16.57
N LEU A 28 3.03 -4.34 -15.42
CA LEU A 28 3.95 -5.20 -14.66
C LEU A 28 3.25 -6.08 -13.62
N VAL A 29 1.93 -6.03 -13.51
CA VAL A 29 1.15 -6.94 -12.66
C VAL A 29 0.49 -8.00 -13.52
N GLU A 30 0.80 -9.25 -13.22
CA GLU A 30 0.25 -10.40 -13.94
C GLU A 30 -1.05 -10.89 -13.30
N LYS A 31 -1.11 -10.86 -11.96
CA LYS A 31 -2.23 -11.41 -11.22
C LYS A 31 -2.45 -10.66 -9.91
N VAL A 32 -3.72 -10.55 -9.52
CA VAL A 32 -4.13 -9.96 -8.24
C VAL A 32 -4.95 -10.97 -7.46
N TYR A 33 -4.58 -11.17 -6.21
CA TYR A 33 -5.36 -11.87 -5.19
C TYR A 33 -5.92 -10.87 -4.19
N VAL A 34 -7.01 -11.24 -3.52
CA VAL A 34 -7.58 -10.46 -2.42
C VAL A 34 -7.77 -11.34 -1.19
N CYS A 35 -7.63 -10.73 -0.01
CA CYS A 35 -7.80 -11.38 1.28
C CYS A 35 -8.42 -10.40 2.28
N ASP A 36 -9.39 -10.86 3.06
CA ASP A 36 -9.95 -10.11 4.20
C ASP A 36 -10.30 -11.09 5.32
N VAL A 37 -10.19 -10.64 6.56
CA VAL A 37 -10.63 -11.41 7.73
C VAL A 37 -12.15 -11.62 7.76
N ILE A 38 -12.89 -10.84 7.00
CA ILE A 38 -14.33 -10.99 6.77
C ILE A 38 -14.52 -11.60 5.38
N PRO A 39 -14.82 -12.91 5.27
CA PRO A 39 -14.89 -13.60 3.98
C PRO A 39 -15.83 -12.96 2.97
N ALA A 40 -16.95 -12.41 3.44
CA ALA A 40 -17.93 -11.73 2.58
C ALA A 40 -17.33 -10.52 1.83
N ARG A 41 -16.38 -9.81 2.42
CA ARG A 41 -15.70 -8.69 1.75
C ARG A 41 -14.75 -9.17 0.66
N ALA A 42 -14.00 -10.24 0.92
CA ALA A 42 -13.14 -10.84 -0.09
C ALA A 42 -13.97 -11.38 -1.27
N GLN A 43 -15.14 -11.98 -0.99
CA GLN A 43 -16.06 -12.45 -2.00
C GLN A 43 -16.63 -11.30 -2.85
N GLU A 44 -17.08 -10.20 -2.23
CA GLU A 44 -17.54 -9.00 -2.94
C GLU A 44 -16.47 -8.45 -3.88
N TYR A 45 -15.22 -8.41 -3.41
CA TYR A 45 -14.10 -7.93 -4.22
C TYR A 45 -13.78 -8.87 -5.38
N SER A 46 -13.80 -10.17 -5.13
CA SER A 46 -13.59 -11.19 -6.16
C SER A 46 -14.60 -11.05 -7.30
N GLU A 47 -15.86 -10.94 -6.96
CA GLU A 47 -16.95 -10.78 -7.95
C GLU A 47 -16.89 -9.44 -8.68
N LYS A 48 -16.68 -8.36 -7.94
CA LYS A 48 -16.68 -7.00 -8.48
C LYS A 48 -15.50 -6.71 -9.39
N PHE A 49 -14.33 -7.20 -9.03
CA PHE A 49 -13.09 -6.90 -9.73
C PHE A 49 -12.55 -8.07 -10.56
N ASP A 50 -13.22 -9.21 -10.53
CA ASP A 50 -12.77 -10.43 -11.21
C ASP A 50 -11.32 -10.76 -10.81
N VAL A 51 -11.11 -11.01 -9.52
CA VAL A 51 -9.84 -11.36 -8.90
C VAL A 51 -9.99 -12.58 -8.02
N GLU A 52 -8.91 -13.33 -7.83
CA GLU A 52 -8.95 -14.54 -7.01
C GLU A 52 -8.81 -14.22 -5.51
N ILE A 53 -9.40 -15.08 -4.68
CA ILE A 53 -9.29 -15.01 -3.23
C ILE A 53 -8.10 -15.86 -2.79
N VAL A 54 -7.30 -15.36 -1.86
CA VAL A 54 -6.41 -16.17 -1.03
C VAL A 54 -6.95 -16.21 0.39
N ASP A 55 -6.99 -17.40 0.98
CA ASP A 55 -7.75 -17.70 2.20
C ASP A 55 -7.33 -16.88 3.43
N SER A 56 -6.03 -16.56 3.53
CA SER A 56 -5.49 -15.81 4.66
C SER A 56 -4.21 -15.08 4.27
N PHE A 57 -3.82 -14.12 5.10
CA PHE A 57 -2.52 -13.44 4.97
C PHE A 57 -1.36 -14.45 5.03
N GLU A 58 -1.42 -15.40 5.96
CA GLU A 58 -0.42 -16.47 6.06
C GLU A 58 -0.33 -17.32 4.79
N SER A 59 -1.47 -17.67 4.20
CA SER A 59 -1.53 -18.39 2.92
C SER A 59 -0.92 -17.57 1.79
N ALA A 60 -1.15 -16.27 1.77
CA ALA A 60 -0.52 -15.36 0.80
C ALA A 60 1.00 -15.32 0.95
N LEU A 61 1.51 -15.30 2.18
CA LEU A 61 2.95 -15.30 2.47
C LEU A 61 3.63 -16.60 2.02
N LYS A 62 2.97 -17.73 2.25
CA LYS A 62 3.48 -19.07 1.89
C LYS A 62 3.37 -19.38 0.40
N ASN A 63 2.55 -18.65 -0.34
CA ASN A 63 2.37 -18.89 -1.77
C ASN A 63 3.58 -18.36 -2.57
N PRO A 64 4.36 -19.24 -3.23
CA PRO A 64 5.55 -18.82 -3.96
C PRO A 64 5.24 -18.02 -5.23
N ALA A 65 4.02 -18.10 -5.74
CA ALA A 65 3.59 -17.31 -6.88
C ALA A 65 3.36 -15.83 -6.51
N ILE A 66 2.97 -15.54 -5.26
CA ILE A 66 2.78 -14.18 -4.77
C ILE A 66 4.14 -13.62 -4.37
N ASN A 67 4.55 -12.52 -5.00
CA ASN A 67 5.83 -11.87 -4.72
C ASN A 67 5.69 -10.46 -4.13
N ALA A 68 4.49 -9.92 -4.10
CA ALA A 68 4.20 -8.65 -3.46
C ALA A 68 2.88 -8.69 -2.68
N VAL A 69 2.79 -7.93 -1.59
CA VAL A 69 1.56 -7.72 -0.84
C VAL A 69 1.24 -6.23 -0.75
N ALA A 70 -0.05 -5.89 -0.85
CA ALA A 70 -0.56 -4.54 -0.68
C ALA A 70 -1.49 -4.51 0.54
N ILE A 71 -1.12 -3.81 1.60
CA ILE A 71 -1.76 -3.85 2.91
C ILE A 71 -2.66 -2.64 3.08
N PHE A 72 -3.96 -2.87 3.25
CA PHE A 72 -5.02 -1.86 3.43
C PHE A 72 -5.88 -2.17 4.66
N THR A 73 -5.27 -2.72 5.68
CA THR A 73 -5.92 -3.14 6.92
C THR A 73 -6.07 -1.96 7.90
N GLN A 74 -6.40 -2.25 9.16
CA GLN A 74 -6.44 -1.24 10.21
C GLN A 74 -5.03 -0.73 10.55
N ARG A 75 -4.90 0.57 10.81
CA ARG A 75 -3.60 1.26 11.00
C ARG A 75 -2.65 0.57 11.98
N HIS A 76 -3.17 0.06 13.10
CA HIS A 76 -2.35 -0.61 14.12
C HIS A 76 -1.79 -1.96 13.66
N THR A 77 -2.32 -2.54 12.59
CA THR A 77 -1.84 -3.81 12.04
C THR A 77 -0.79 -3.63 10.94
N HIS A 78 -0.59 -2.41 10.42
CA HIS A 78 0.34 -2.20 9.31
C HIS A 78 1.75 -2.66 9.65
N GLY A 79 2.33 -2.16 10.76
CA GLY A 79 3.69 -2.50 11.17
C GLY A 79 3.94 -4.01 11.25
N PRO A 80 3.19 -4.75 12.07
CA PRO A 80 3.33 -6.20 12.19
C PRO A 80 3.20 -6.94 10.85
N LEU A 81 2.19 -6.60 10.03
CA LEU A 81 1.97 -7.26 8.74
C LEU A 81 3.07 -6.95 7.72
N VAL A 82 3.58 -5.72 7.70
CA VAL A 82 4.69 -5.33 6.82
C VAL A 82 5.96 -6.09 7.19
N VAL A 83 6.31 -6.12 8.49
CA VAL A 83 7.46 -6.86 9.00
C VAL A 83 7.39 -8.33 8.62
N GLU A 84 6.23 -8.97 8.85
CA GLU A 84 6.01 -10.37 8.54
C GLU A 84 6.13 -10.65 7.03
N ALA A 85 5.58 -9.77 6.19
CA ALA A 85 5.67 -9.92 4.75
C ALA A 85 7.12 -9.81 4.24
N LEU A 86 7.89 -8.83 4.74
CA LEU A 86 9.30 -8.68 4.38
C LEU A 86 10.13 -9.89 4.82
N ARG A 87 9.89 -10.43 6.01
CA ARG A 87 10.55 -11.66 6.49
C ARG A 87 10.24 -12.89 5.64
N HIS A 88 9.08 -12.91 4.98
CA HIS A 88 8.69 -13.96 4.03
C HIS A 88 9.11 -13.67 2.57
N GLY A 89 9.98 -12.68 2.35
CA GLY A 89 10.52 -12.40 1.02
C GLY A 89 9.52 -11.72 0.07
N LYS A 90 8.50 -11.02 0.61
CA LYS A 90 7.53 -10.30 -0.22
C LYS A 90 7.88 -8.82 -0.30
N HIS A 91 7.78 -8.22 -1.49
CA HIS A 91 7.74 -6.77 -1.64
C HIS A 91 6.44 -6.25 -1.01
N VAL A 92 6.47 -5.06 -0.43
CA VAL A 92 5.31 -4.54 0.30
C VAL A 92 4.95 -3.12 -0.13
N TYR A 93 3.68 -2.91 -0.40
CA TYR A 93 3.00 -1.62 -0.37
C TYR A 93 2.08 -1.58 0.85
N SER A 94 2.08 -0.52 1.65
CA SER A 94 1.09 -0.36 2.71
C SER A 94 0.41 1.00 2.63
N ALA A 95 -0.86 1.08 3.01
CA ALA A 95 -1.50 2.36 3.25
C ALA A 95 -0.83 3.10 4.42
N VAL A 96 -1.09 4.39 4.54
CA VAL A 96 -0.63 5.22 5.66
C VAL A 96 -1.39 4.91 6.96
N PRO A 97 -0.72 5.03 8.11
CA PRO A 97 0.70 5.28 8.36
C PRO A 97 1.54 4.02 8.14
N MET A 98 2.88 4.18 8.07
CA MET A 98 3.82 3.07 8.00
C MET A 98 3.61 2.04 9.10
N ALA A 99 3.51 2.52 10.33
CA ALA A 99 3.16 1.74 11.52
C ALA A 99 2.60 2.67 12.60
N SER A 100 1.99 2.11 13.64
CA SER A 100 1.58 2.85 14.84
C SER A 100 2.70 2.96 15.86
N GLU A 101 3.63 2.01 15.87
CA GLU A 101 4.75 1.93 16.79
C GLU A 101 6.06 2.24 16.06
N ILE A 102 6.91 3.07 16.66
CA ILE A 102 8.17 3.50 16.04
C ILE A 102 9.16 2.35 15.88
N GLU A 103 9.10 1.36 16.76
CA GLU A 103 9.91 0.14 16.71
C GLU A 103 9.68 -0.62 15.41
N HIS A 104 8.42 -0.77 14.98
CA HIS A 104 8.11 -1.37 13.69
C HIS A 104 8.64 -0.55 12.50
N CYS A 105 8.63 0.79 12.62
CA CYS A 105 9.21 1.62 11.57
C CYS A 105 10.71 1.36 11.39
N HIS A 106 11.45 1.27 12.52
CA HIS A 106 12.87 0.93 12.50
C HIS A 106 13.10 -0.46 11.92
N GLU A 107 12.34 -1.45 12.39
CA GLU A 107 12.45 -2.83 11.92
C GLU A 107 12.18 -2.97 10.41
N ILE A 108 11.16 -2.29 9.88
CA ILE A 108 10.88 -2.27 8.45
C ILE A 108 12.08 -1.72 7.67
N VAL A 109 12.66 -0.62 8.12
CA VAL A 109 13.83 -0.01 7.46
C VAL A 109 15.03 -0.97 7.44
N GLU A 110 15.30 -1.64 8.56
CA GLU A 110 16.41 -2.61 8.64
C GLU A 110 16.13 -3.84 7.74
N LEU A 111 14.93 -4.40 7.78
CA LEU A 111 14.56 -5.53 6.91
C LEU A 111 14.68 -5.19 5.42
N VAL A 112 14.30 -3.98 5.02
CA VAL A 112 14.47 -3.55 3.62
C VAL A 112 15.95 -3.49 3.24
N LYS A 113 16.82 -2.99 4.12
CA LYS A 113 18.28 -2.96 3.88
C LYS A 113 18.87 -4.37 3.80
N GLU A 114 18.47 -5.26 4.71
CA GLU A 114 18.98 -6.62 4.80
C GLU A 114 18.54 -7.51 3.63
N THR A 115 17.27 -7.39 3.25
CA THR A 115 16.67 -8.28 2.23
C THR A 115 16.80 -7.76 0.82
N GLY A 116 17.01 -6.45 0.64
CA GLY A 116 16.94 -5.79 -0.67
C GLY A 116 15.52 -5.74 -1.28
N LEU A 117 14.50 -6.08 -0.50
CA LEU A 117 13.10 -5.99 -0.92
C LEU A 117 12.65 -4.53 -1.00
N THR A 118 11.61 -4.30 -1.79
CA THR A 118 10.99 -2.98 -1.90
C THR A 118 9.87 -2.84 -0.89
N TYR A 119 9.90 -1.77 -0.12
CA TYR A 119 8.79 -1.29 0.68
C TYR A 119 8.37 0.12 0.21
N MET A 120 7.08 0.35 0.09
CA MET A 120 6.51 1.66 -0.20
C MET A 120 5.34 1.95 0.72
N MET A 121 5.45 3.04 1.48
CA MET A 121 4.29 3.63 2.17
C MET A 121 3.49 4.44 1.15
N GLY A 122 2.20 4.15 1.05
CA GLY A 122 1.29 4.71 0.07
C GLY A 122 0.76 6.09 0.46
N GLU A 123 1.63 7.08 0.61
CA GLU A 123 1.24 8.47 0.84
C GLU A 123 0.77 9.10 -0.46
N THR A 124 -0.54 9.08 -0.70
CA THR A 124 -1.15 9.51 -1.95
C THR A 124 -1.12 11.03 -2.16
N CYS A 125 -1.12 11.82 -1.08
CA CYS A 125 -1.10 13.28 -1.17
C CYS A 125 0.17 13.83 -1.82
N TRP A 126 1.27 13.07 -1.76
CA TRP A 126 2.51 13.38 -2.47
C TRP A 126 2.32 13.57 -3.97
N PHE A 127 1.36 12.87 -4.56
CA PHE A 127 1.07 12.86 -5.99
C PHE A 127 -0.09 13.77 -6.40
N TYR A 128 -0.66 14.53 -5.46
CA TYR A 128 -1.70 15.48 -5.81
C TYR A 128 -1.16 16.55 -6.77
N PRO A 129 -1.94 16.97 -7.77
CA PRO A 129 -1.48 17.95 -8.77
C PRO A 129 -0.89 19.22 -8.17
N CYS A 130 -1.51 19.75 -7.08
CA CYS A 130 -1.00 20.92 -6.36
C CYS A 130 0.35 20.64 -5.68
N ALA A 131 0.53 19.49 -5.05
CA ALA A 131 1.79 19.11 -4.42
C ALA A 131 2.90 18.94 -5.47
N MET A 132 2.60 18.27 -6.58
CA MET A 132 3.53 18.11 -7.70
C MET A 132 3.92 19.45 -8.33
N PHE A 133 2.97 20.36 -8.51
CA PHE A 133 3.22 21.71 -9.03
C PHE A 133 4.13 22.50 -8.09
N CYS A 134 3.82 22.57 -6.80
CA CYS A 134 4.64 23.25 -5.80
C CYS A 134 6.07 22.68 -5.76
N ARG A 135 6.22 21.35 -5.79
CA ARG A 135 7.52 20.69 -5.84
C ARG A 135 8.31 21.06 -7.11
N GLY A 136 7.64 21.14 -8.26
CA GLY A 136 8.25 21.60 -9.50
C GLY A 136 8.77 23.03 -9.41
N LEU A 137 8.02 23.94 -8.79
CA LEU A 137 8.43 25.32 -8.54
C LEU A 137 9.62 25.39 -7.59
N MET A 138 9.62 24.60 -6.51
CA MET A 138 10.75 24.53 -5.57
C MET A 138 12.02 24.05 -6.26
N ASN A 139 11.92 22.93 -6.98
CA ASN A 139 13.07 22.33 -7.68
C ASN A 139 13.66 23.24 -8.77
N SER A 140 12.83 24.09 -9.38
CA SER A 140 13.28 25.07 -10.37
C SER A 140 13.88 26.36 -9.76
N GLY A 141 13.88 26.49 -8.44
CA GLY A 141 14.33 27.69 -7.72
C GLY A 141 13.40 28.91 -7.83
N LYS A 142 12.25 28.78 -8.52
CA LYS A 142 11.32 29.91 -8.73
C LYS A 142 10.67 30.43 -7.46
N LEU A 143 10.59 29.62 -6.41
CA LEU A 143 10.05 30.03 -5.10
C LEU A 143 11.09 30.73 -4.22
N GLY A 144 12.38 30.74 -4.63
CA GLY A 144 13.44 31.30 -3.84
C GLY A 144 13.65 30.56 -2.50
N LYS A 145 13.99 31.30 -1.44
CA LYS A 145 14.18 30.74 -0.12
C LYS A 145 12.84 30.54 0.58
N PHE A 146 12.61 29.31 1.04
CA PHE A 146 11.40 28.97 1.77
C PHE A 146 11.42 29.61 3.17
N VAL A 147 10.39 30.40 3.50
CA VAL A 147 10.29 31.12 4.76
C VAL A 147 9.13 30.61 5.62
N TYR A 148 7.98 30.30 4.98
CA TYR A 148 6.79 29.85 5.65
C TYR A 148 5.96 28.97 4.72
N ALA A 149 5.28 27.97 5.28
CA ALA A 149 4.28 27.16 4.59
C ALA A 149 3.11 26.85 5.50
N GLU A 150 1.93 26.79 4.91
CA GLU A 150 0.72 26.33 5.57
C GLU A 150 0.01 25.34 4.63
N SER A 151 -0.49 24.25 5.17
CA SER A 151 -1.36 23.31 4.47
C SER A 151 -2.52 22.90 5.34
N GLN A 152 -3.65 22.62 4.70
CA GLN A 152 -4.86 22.15 5.38
C GLN A 152 -5.34 20.87 4.72
N TYR A 153 -5.79 19.92 5.53
CA TYR A 153 -6.32 18.64 5.09
C TYR A 153 -7.68 18.43 5.75
N HIS A 154 -8.73 18.57 4.96
CA HIS A 154 -10.10 18.48 5.44
C HIS A 154 -10.82 17.30 4.78
N HIS A 155 -11.59 16.56 5.58
CA HIS A 155 -12.51 15.56 5.11
C HIS A 155 -13.92 15.85 5.63
N ASP A 156 -14.91 15.66 4.78
CA ASP A 156 -16.27 15.47 5.25
C ASP A 156 -16.37 14.07 5.88
N ILE A 157 -16.58 14.05 7.19
CA ILE A 157 -16.73 12.82 7.96
C ILE A 157 -18.19 12.55 8.35
N SER A 158 -19.14 13.28 7.80
CA SER A 158 -20.57 13.12 8.12
C SER A 158 -21.13 11.73 7.78
N HIS A 159 -20.47 11.01 6.89
CA HIS A 159 -20.83 9.66 6.46
C HIS A 159 -20.07 8.54 7.20
N PHE A 160 -19.15 8.90 8.11
CA PHE A 160 -18.53 7.89 8.98
C PHE A 160 -19.49 7.55 10.14
N PRO A 161 -19.60 6.25 10.49
CA PRO A 161 -20.43 5.81 11.62
C PRO A 161 -19.88 6.27 12.98
#